data_9ee1dc06f63c0d2330eb09efea1ee366
#
_entry.id   9ee1dc06f63c0d2330eb09efea1ee366
#
_cell.length_a   1.000
_cell.length_b   1.000
_cell.length_c   1.000
_cell.angle_alpha   90.00
_cell.angle_beta   90.00
_cell.angle_gamma   90.00
#
_symmetry.space_group_name_H-M   'P 1'
#
loop_
_entity.id
_entity.type
_entity.pdbx_description
1 polymer ?
#
loop_
_entity_poly.entity_id
_entity_poly.type
_entity_poly.pdbx_seq_one_letter_code
_entity_poly.pdbx_strand_id
1 'polypeptide(L)'
;NCDGKNDIYTYSSGGFAIYENTSNSSLNFSLITSLVLSDYGTSNLNIYISPVDIPAITDVDYDGDLDILTFSILGGFIEYHKNMAIELTGSCDTVAFKLSESCWGLFYEGLNSYVLDCPNCQCPSIVNNQNNKQKHAGSTILAIDVDNDNDKDLILGDVSFSNLNLLINGGNSDSAHIIIVDST
;
A
#
# COMPACT_ATOMS: atom_id res chain seq x y z
N ASN A 1 -8.16 -14.94 2.67
CA ASN A 1 -8.86 -16.03 2.01
C ASN A 1 -10.23 -15.56 1.54
N CYS A 2 -10.81 -16.17 0.52
CA CYS A 2 -12.09 -15.75 -0.05
C CYS A 2 -13.30 -16.42 0.64
N ASP A 3 -13.27 -16.59 1.92
CA ASP A 3 -14.36 -17.23 2.69
C ASP A 3 -15.50 -16.28 3.09
N GLY A 4 -15.38 -14.99 2.73
CA GLY A 4 -16.38 -13.96 3.00
C GLY A 4 -16.37 -13.43 4.43
N LYS A 5 -15.37 -13.76 5.24
CA LYS A 5 -15.17 -13.23 6.58
C LYS A 5 -14.01 -12.22 6.57
N ASN A 6 -14.11 -11.23 7.43
CA ASN A 6 -13.04 -10.23 7.56
C ASN A 6 -11.90 -10.76 8.43
N ASP A 7 -10.71 -10.88 7.85
CA ASP A 7 -9.47 -11.20 8.53
C ASP A 7 -8.87 -9.95 9.19
N ILE A 8 -7.90 -10.13 10.08
CA ILE A 8 -7.21 -9.03 10.75
C ILE A 8 -5.77 -8.96 10.26
N TYR A 9 -5.40 -7.81 9.71
CA TYR A 9 -4.02 -7.40 9.49
C TYR A 9 -3.64 -6.41 10.59
N THR A 10 -2.55 -6.66 11.28
CA THR A 10 -2.11 -5.82 12.39
C THR A 10 -0.60 -5.64 12.40
N TYR A 11 -0.15 -4.51 12.92
CA TYR A 11 1.29 -4.22 13.08
C TYR A 11 1.98 -5.31 13.92
N SER A 12 3.15 -5.74 13.45
CA SER A 12 4.01 -6.67 14.16
C SER A 12 5.48 -6.46 13.77
N SER A 13 6.32 -6.07 14.72
CA SER A 13 7.79 -6.03 14.55
C SER A 13 8.29 -5.31 13.28
N GLY A 14 7.66 -4.20 12.89
CA GLY A 14 8.00 -3.43 11.69
C GLY A 14 7.40 -3.97 10.39
N GLY A 15 6.35 -4.76 10.50
CA GLY A 15 5.59 -5.32 9.38
C GLY A 15 4.19 -5.71 9.82
N PHE A 16 3.63 -6.76 9.20
CA PHE A 16 2.28 -7.27 9.51
C PHE A 16 2.29 -8.65 10.11
N ALA A 17 1.33 -8.88 11.03
CA ALA A 17 0.79 -10.20 11.31
C ALA A 17 -0.62 -10.33 10.69
N ILE A 18 -0.97 -11.53 10.24
CA ILE A 18 -2.28 -11.86 9.69
C ILE A 18 -2.96 -12.89 10.58
N TYR A 19 -4.20 -12.60 10.95
CA TYR A 19 -5.08 -13.51 11.67
C TYR A 19 -6.31 -13.80 10.82
N GLU A 20 -6.49 -15.05 10.48
CA GLU A 20 -7.67 -15.56 9.78
C GLU A 20 -8.88 -15.58 10.72
N ASN A 21 -10.02 -15.16 10.24
CA ASN A 21 -11.28 -15.22 10.93
C ASN A 21 -11.91 -16.61 10.81
N THR A 22 -11.72 -17.43 11.82
CA THR A 22 -12.28 -18.79 11.91
C THR A 22 -13.60 -18.84 12.70
N SER A 23 -14.26 -17.68 12.87
CA SER A 23 -15.51 -17.55 13.61
C SER A 23 -16.65 -18.39 13.01
N ASN A 24 -17.40 -19.05 13.86
CA ASN A 24 -18.64 -19.74 13.56
C ASN A 24 -19.76 -19.22 14.48
N SER A 25 -20.00 -19.85 15.62
CA SER A 25 -20.98 -19.40 16.61
C SER A 25 -20.42 -18.41 17.63
N SER A 26 -19.12 -18.29 17.71
CA SER A 26 -18.37 -17.33 18.54
C SER A 26 -17.23 -16.74 17.77
N LEU A 27 -16.81 -15.52 18.15
CA LEU A 27 -15.69 -14.82 17.55
C LEU A 27 -14.39 -15.60 17.82
N ASN A 28 -13.65 -15.92 16.75
CA ASN A 28 -12.39 -16.65 16.83
C ASN A 28 -11.46 -16.27 15.69
N PHE A 29 -10.16 -16.10 16.00
CA PHE A 29 -9.12 -15.79 15.04
C PHE A 29 -7.92 -16.72 15.23
N SER A 30 -7.34 -17.18 14.13
CA SER A 30 -6.15 -18.02 14.10
C SER A 30 -4.99 -17.28 13.46
N LEU A 31 -3.82 -17.26 14.11
CA LEU A 31 -2.63 -16.65 13.54
C LEU A 31 -2.17 -17.43 12.29
N ILE A 32 -2.12 -16.79 11.15
CA ILE A 32 -1.57 -17.33 9.89
C ILE A 32 -0.06 -17.08 9.82
N THR A 33 0.34 -15.83 10.02
CA THR A 33 1.76 -15.44 10.07
C THR A 33 1.96 -14.28 11.02
N SER A 34 3.08 -14.30 11.73
CA SER A 34 3.50 -13.17 12.59
C SER A 34 4.26 -12.09 11.83
N LEU A 35 4.69 -12.38 10.60
CA LEU A 35 5.40 -11.44 9.74
C LEU A 35 5.14 -11.79 8.27
N VAL A 36 4.52 -10.86 7.55
CA VAL A 36 4.26 -11.02 6.12
C VAL A 36 5.52 -10.68 5.33
N LEU A 37 5.90 -11.60 4.45
CA LEU A 37 7.05 -11.43 3.56
C LEU A 37 6.57 -11.12 2.14
N SER A 38 7.39 -10.38 1.40
CA SER A 38 7.22 -10.11 -0.02
C SER A 38 8.50 -10.49 -0.78
N ASP A 39 8.35 -11.00 -1.98
CA ASP A 39 9.46 -11.28 -2.88
C ASP A 39 9.94 -9.99 -3.55
N TYR A 40 11.17 -9.57 -3.26
CA TYR A 40 11.86 -8.43 -3.88
C TYR A 40 12.71 -8.83 -5.10
N GLY A 41 12.50 -10.04 -5.62
CA GLY A 41 13.21 -10.59 -6.78
C GLY A 41 14.57 -11.24 -6.44
N THR A 42 15.25 -10.77 -5.42
CA THR A 42 16.53 -11.34 -4.95
C THR A 42 16.42 -12.02 -3.59
N SER A 43 15.42 -11.68 -2.82
CA SER A 43 15.18 -12.20 -1.47
C SER A 43 13.75 -11.89 -1.03
N ASN A 44 13.23 -12.69 -0.10
CA ASN A 44 12.00 -12.40 0.61
C ASN A 44 12.33 -11.55 1.83
N LEU A 45 11.72 -10.37 1.89
CA LEU A 45 11.85 -9.43 3.01
C LEU A 45 10.47 -9.15 3.58
N ASN A 46 10.41 -8.70 4.84
CA ASN A 46 9.14 -8.28 5.41
C ASN A 46 8.63 -7.01 4.73
N ILE A 47 7.34 -6.97 4.50
CA ILE A 47 6.66 -5.74 4.10
C ILE A 47 6.76 -4.77 5.28
N TYR A 48 7.47 -3.64 5.07
CA TYR A 48 7.70 -2.67 6.12
C TYR A 48 6.43 -1.87 6.41
N ILE A 49 6.15 -1.68 7.69
CA ILE A 49 5.14 -0.73 8.18
C ILE A 49 5.69 -0.05 9.42
N SER A 50 5.52 1.26 9.50
CA SER A 50 5.70 1.99 10.74
C SER A 50 4.51 1.73 11.69
N PRO A 51 4.69 1.74 13.02
CA PRO A 51 3.58 1.50 13.96
C PRO A 51 2.48 2.57 13.94
N VAL A 52 2.69 3.68 13.22
CA VAL A 52 1.73 4.77 13.06
C VAL A 52 1.10 4.81 11.67
N ASP A 53 1.57 3.99 10.73
CA ASP A 53 1.02 3.93 9.39
C ASP A 53 -0.18 2.97 9.33
N ILE A 54 -1.14 3.32 8.49
CA ILE A 54 -2.27 2.46 8.13
C ILE A 54 -2.21 2.23 6.62
N PRO A 55 -1.71 1.07 6.18
CA PRO A 55 -1.62 0.74 4.77
C PRO A 55 -2.98 0.45 4.16
N ALA A 56 -3.11 0.55 2.85
CA ALA A 56 -4.26 0.03 2.15
C ALA A 56 -4.10 -1.48 1.91
N ILE A 57 -5.15 -2.24 2.23
CA ILE A 57 -5.26 -3.67 1.94
C ILE A 57 -6.54 -3.84 1.12
N THR A 58 -6.38 -3.99 -0.17
CA THR A 58 -7.47 -4.03 -1.14
C THR A 58 -7.01 -4.73 -2.42
N ASP A 59 -7.94 -5.20 -3.20
CA ASP A 59 -7.70 -5.70 -4.55
C ASP A 59 -7.39 -4.49 -5.46
N VAL A 60 -6.09 -4.27 -5.74
CA VAL A 60 -5.61 -3.07 -6.47
C VAL A 60 -5.81 -3.25 -7.97
N ASP A 61 -5.55 -4.43 -8.50
CA ASP A 61 -5.57 -4.72 -9.93
C ASP A 61 -6.81 -5.50 -10.39
N TYR A 62 -7.78 -5.70 -9.47
CA TYR A 62 -9.07 -6.36 -9.73
C TYR A 62 -8.97 -7.82 -10.16
N ASP A 63 -7.94 -8.53 -9.72
CA ASP A 63 -7.77 -9.96 -10.01
C ASP A 63 -8.50 -10.87 -9.00
N GLY A 64 -8.98 -10.32 -7.89
CA GLY A 64 -9.84 -10.98 -6.91
C GLY A 64 -9.14 -11.42 -5.63
N ASP A 65 -7.86 -11.12 -5.44
CA ASP A 65 -7.19 -11.26 -4.15
C ASP A 65 -6.78 -9.90 -3.55
N LEU A 66 -6.34 -9.89 -2.29
CA LEU A 66 -6.04 -8.64 -1.60
C LEU A 66 -4.55 -8.32 -1.66
N ASP A 67 -4.24 -7.15 -2.15
CA ASP A 67 -2.92 -6.54 -2.25
C ASP A 67 -2.63 -5.60 -1.09
N ILE A 68 -1.39 -5.09 -1.06
CA ILE A 68 -0.94 -4.14 -0.05
C ILE A 68 -0.28 -2.93 -0.72
N LEU A 69 -0.78 -1.72 -0.41
CA LEU A 69 -0.07 -0.47 -0.65
C LEU A 69 0.44 0.08 0.69
N THR A 70 1.73 0.31 0.80
CA THR A 70 2.36 0.84 2.01
C THR A 70 3.47 1.84 1.69
N PHE A 71 3.79 2.71 2.65
CA PHE A 71 4.94 3.59 2.47
C PHE A 71 6.26 2.83 2.54
N SER A 72 7.18 3.15 1.66
CA SER A 72 8.52 2.57 1.67
C SER A 72 9.25 2.92 2.98
N ILE A 73 10.21 2.09 3.38
CA ILE A 73 11.03 2.34 4.59
C ILE A 73 11.78 3.68 4.55
N LEU A 74 11.98 4.24 3.36
CA LEU A 74 12.61 5.55 3.17
C LEU A 74 11.61 6.70 3.30
N GLY A 75 10.30 6.38 3.32
CA GLY A 75 9.17 7.32 3.34
C GLY A 75 8.94 8.01 1.99
N GLY A 76 7.76 8.57 1.83
CA GLY A 76 7.38 9.42 0.70
C GLY A 76 7.00 8.71 -0.60
N PHE A 77 7.46 7.49 -0.85
CA PHE A 77 7.00 6.64 -1.94
C PHE A 77 6.09 5.54 -1.45
N ILE A 78 5.15 5.12 -2.27
CA ILE A 78 4.29 3.97 -1.98
C ILE A 78 4.85 2.75 -2.72
N GLU A 79 5.02 1.66 -1.98
CA GLU A 79 5.32 0.33 -2.51
C GLU A 79 4.02 -0.42 -2.75
N TYR A 80 3.90 -1.05 -3.92
CA TYR A 80 2.84 -1.96 -4.27
C TYR A 80 3.32 -3.40 -4.16
N HIS A 81 2.77 -4.12 -3.20
CA HIS A 81 2.99 -5.54 -3.00
C HIS A 81 1.77 -6.29 -3.51
N LYS A 82 1.88 -6.79 -4.75
CA LYS A 82 0.85 -7.61 -5.37
C LYS A 82 0.82 -8.98 -4.70
N ASN A 83 -0.36 -9.44 -4.36
CA ASN A 83 -0.58 -10.83 -3.99
C ASN A 83 -0.64 -11.67 -5.27
N MET A 84 0.13 -12.72 -5.33
CA MET A 84 0.23 -13.62 -6.49
C MET A 84 -0.55 -14.92 -6.26
N ALA A 85 -1.47 -14.95 -5.31
CA ALA A 85 -2.19 -16.17 -4.95
C ALA A 85 -3.05 -16.67 -6.11
N ILE A 86 -3.77 -15.78 -6.77
CA ILE A 86 -4.61 -16.10 -7.94
C ILE A 86 -3.76 -16.57 -9.11
N GLU A 87 -2.66 -15.88 -9.45
CA GLU A 87 -1.78 -16.26 -10.56
C GLU A 87 -1.08 -17.61 -10.34
N LEU A 88 -0.69 -17.89 -9.10
CA LEU A 88 0.07 -19.10 -8.79
C LEU A 88 -0.82 -20.33 -8.55
N THR A 89 -2.01 -20.14 -7.98
CA THR A 89 -2.85 -21.26 -7.51
C THR A 89 -4.26 -21.26 -8.10
N GLY A 90 -4.72 -20.15 -8.67
CA GLY A 90 -6.11 -19.95 -9.08
C GLY A 90 -7.07 -19.79 -7.90
N SER A 91 -6.56 -19.55 -6.70
CA SER A 91 -7.33 -19.41 -5.46
C SER A 91 -6.74 -18.30 -4.60
N CYS A 92 -7.59 -17.61 -3.87
CA CYS A 92 -7.22 -16.60 -2.89
C CYS A 92 -7.03 -17.15 -1.46
N ASP A 93 -6.89 -18.47 -1.30
CA ASP A 93 -6.76 -19.13 0.03
C ASP A 93 -5.36 -18.98 0.65
N THR A 94 -4.42 -18.41 -0.08
CA THR A 94 -3.04 -18.21 0.37
C THR A 94 -2.62 -16.75 0.22
N VAL A 95 -1.46 -16.41 0.76
CA VAL A 95 -0.83 -15.10 0.53
C VAL A 95 0.59 -15.33 -0.03
N ALA A 96 0.90 -14.67 -1.14
CA ALA A 96 2.18 -14.80 -1.83
C ALA A 96 2.58 -13.44 -2.41
N PHE A 97 3.00 -12.51 -1.55
CA PHE A 97 3.28 -11.15 -1.98
C PHE A 97 4.58 -11.03 -2.75
N LYS A 98 4.54 -10.18 -3.77
CA LYS A 98 5.68 -9.76 -4.58
C LYS A 98 5.69 -8.23 -4.67
N LEU A 99 6.84 -7.61 -4.46
CA LEU A 99 7.00 -6.18 -4.76
C LEU A 99 6.85 -5.99 -6.28
N SER A 100 5.71 -5.45 -6.69
CA SER A 100 5.42 -5.15 -8.09
C SER A 100 5.97 -3.80 -8.48
N GLU A 101 5.73 -2.78 -7.65
CA GLU A 101 6.23 -1.43 -7.89
C GLU A 101 6.76 -0.82 -6.59
N SER A 102 7.96 -0.22 -6.65
CA SER A 102 8.56 0.50 -5.52
C SER A 102 8.17 1.98 -5.47
N CYS A 103 7.48 2.48 -6.50
CA CYS A 103 7.03 3.88 -6.65
C CYS A 103 5.65 3.91 -7.29
N TRP A 104 4.71 3.18 -6.72
CA TRP A 104 3.35 3.13 -7.21
C TRP A 104 2.76 4.55 -7.34
N GLY A 105 2.11 4.82 -8.45
CA GLY A 105 1.52 6.12 -8.75
C GLY A 105 2.53 7.22 -9.16
N LEU A 106 3.84 6.92 -9.24
CA LEU A 106 4.90 7.82 -9.71
C LEU A 106 4.95 9.18 -9.01
N PHE A 107 4.62 9.22 -7.73
CA PHE A 107 4.65 10.44 -6.93
C PHE A 107 5.51 10.30 -5.67
N TYR A 108 5.87 11.41 -5.09
CA TYR A 108 6.53 11.50 -3.78
C TYR A 108 5.72 12.39 -2.85
N GLU A 109 5.42 11.88 -1.66
CA GLU A 109 4.83 12.64 -0.56
C GLU A 109 5.95 13.22 0.33
N GLY A 110 6.00 14.55 0.42
CA GLY A 110 6.80 15.26 1.41
C GLY A 110 5.95 15.66 2.61
N LEU A 111 6.54 16.32 3.60
CA LEU A 111 5.84 16.70 4.83
C LEU A 111 4.59 17.57 4.59
N ASN A 112 4.59 18.42 3.60
CA ASN A 112 3.46 19.29 3.23
C ASN A 112 3.48 19.61 1.74
N SER A 113 3.82 18.64 0.92
CA SER A 113 3.92 18.81 -0.53
C SER A 113 3.92 17.48 -1.24
N TYR A 114 3.45 17.48 -2.47
CA TYR A 114 3.53 16.36 -3.39
C TYR A 114 4.39 16.72 -4.59
N VAL A 115 5.14 15.74 -5.09
CA VAL A 115 5.87 15.84 -6.35
C VAL A 115 5.38 14.71 -7.24
N LEU A 116 4.85 15.08 -8.40
CA LEU A 116 4.37 14.14 -9.42
C LEU A 116 5.49 13.82 -10.42
N ASP A 117 5.26 12.82 -11.27
CA ASP A 117 6.20 12.37 -12.31
C ASP A 117 7.57 11.98 -11.75
N CYS A 118 7.56 11.06 -10.78
CA CYS A 118 8.75 10.53 -10.13
C CYS A 118 9.08 9.10 -10.61
N PRO A 119 9.50 8.88 -11.86
CA PRO A 119 9.81 7.53 -12.34
C PRO A 119 11.00 6.93 -11.60
N ASN A 120 10.94 5.61 -11.35
CA ASN A 120 12.00 4.87 -10.64
C ASN A 120 12.35 5.47 -9.25
N CYS A 121 11.39 6.02 -8.54
CA CYS A 121 11.56 6.72 -7.27
C CYS A 121 12.56 7.88 -7.34
N GLN A 122 12.63 8.54 -8.46
CA GLN A 122 13.48 9.70 -8.70
C GLN A 122 12.64 10.89 -9.13
N CYS A 123 12.58 11.91 -8.25
CA CYS A 123 11.84 13.13 -8.55
C CYS A 123 12.81 14.22 -9.00
N PRO A 124 12.68 14.75 -10.22
CA PRO A 124 13.59 15.76 -10.75
C PRO A 124 13.73 17.02 -9.89
N SER A 125 12.66 17.40 -9.20
CA SER A 125 12.64 18.58 -8.34
C SER A 125 13.27 18.39 -6.96
N ILE A 126 13.50 17.15 -6.50
CA ILE A 126 14.08 16.85 -5.19
C ILE A 126 15.62 16.79 -5.25
N VAL A 127 16.21 16.57 -6.42
CA VAL A 127 17.65 16.40 -6.61
C VAL A 127 18.47 17.60 -6.13
N ASN A 128 17.87 18.80 -6.08
CA ASN A 128 18.57 20.02 -5.67
C ASN A 128 18.51 20.35 -4.16
N ASN A 129 17.77 19.57 -3.34
CA ASN A 129 17.61 19.82 -1.92
C ASN A 129 17.91 18.56 -1.09
N GLN A 130 19.15 18.08 -1.14
CA GLN A 130 19.60 16.90 -0.38
C GLN A 130 19.47 17.01 1.16
N ASN A 131 19.11 18.18 1.68
CA ASN A 131 18.99 18.42 3.12
C ASN A 131 17.59 18.21 3.69
N ASN A 132 16.57 17.94 2.88
CA ASN A 132 15.18 17.79 3.33
C ASN A 132 14.63 16.38 3.00
N LYS A 133 15.36 15.33 3.34
CA LYS A 133 14.77 13.98 3.48
C LYS A 133 13.95 13.96 4.78
N GLN A 134 12.90 14.75 4.83
CA GLN A 134 11.94 14.66 5.90
C GLN A 134 11.08 13.40 5.63
N LYS A 135 11.22 12.41 6.50
CA LYS A 135 10.33 11.25 6.50
C LYS A 135 8.93 11.74 6.82
N HIS A 136 7.92 11.21 6.13
CA HIS A 136 6.53 11.45 6.54
C HIS A 136 6.36 11.01 8.00
N ALA A 137 5.47 11.69 8.72
CA ALA A 137 5.31 11.47 10.18
C ALA A 137 4.37 10.30 10.52
N GLY A 138 3.94 9.54 9.55
CA GLY A 138 2.93 8.48 9.60
C GLY A 138 1.71 8.88 8.80
N SER A 139 1.29 8.00 7.91
CA SER A 139 0.19 8.27 6.98
C SER A 139 -0.77 7.11 6.91
N THR A 140 -2.03 7.45 6.60
CA THR A 140 -3.08 6.48 6.32
C THR A 140 -3.34 6.46 4.82
N ILE A 141 -3.38 5.28 4.23
CA ILE A 141 -3.68 5.07 2.82
C ILE A 141 -5.05 4.41 2.72
N LEU A 142 -5.97 5.04 2.00
CA LEU A 142 -7.19 4.41 1.52
C LEU A 142 -7.12 4.39 0.00
N ALA A 143 -7.17 3.21 -0.60
CA ALA A 143 -7.21 3.05 -2.05
C ALA A 143 -8.65 2.67 -2.48
N ILE A 144 -9.23 3.50 -3.34
CA ILE A 144 -10.62 3.40 -3.79
C ILE A 144 -10.75 4.05 -5.16
N ASP A 145 -11.58 3.50 -6.03
CA ASP A 145 -11.95 4.10 -7.31
C ASP A 145 -12.99 5.21 -7.04
N VAL A 146 -12.56 6.47 -7.08
CA VAL A 146 -13.38 7.63 -6.74
C VAL A 146 -14.14 8.16 -7.95
N ASP A 147 -13.54 8.12 -9.14
CA ASP A 147 -14.11 8.66 -10.37
C ASP A 147 -14.74 7.61 -11.29
N ASN A 148 -14.66 6.35 -10.88
CA ASN A 148 -15.28 5.18 -11.52
C ASN A 148 -14.69 4.89 -12.92
N ASP A 149 -13.37 4.97 -13.02
CA ASP A 149 -12.62 4.64 -14.23
C ASP A 149 -11.97 3.24 -14.21
N ASN A 150 -12.19 2.46 -13.12
CA ASN A 150 -11.69 1.11 -12.85
C ASN A 150 -10.19 1.06 -12.55
N ASP A 151 -9.66 2.08 -11.93
CA ASP A 151 -8.37 2.02 -11.25
C ASP A 151 -8.50 2.53 -9.79
N LYS A 152 -7.44 2.44 -9.01
CA LYS A 152 -7.47 2.91 -7.61
C LYS A 152 -6.87 4.29 -7.51
N ASP A 153 -7.66 5.21 -6.98
CA ASP A 153 -7.22 6.48 -6.44
C ASP A 153 -6.78 6.35 -5.00
N LEU A 154 -6.14 7.37 -4.45
CA LEU A 154 -5.75 7.39 -3.05
C LEU A 154 -6.41 8.53 -2.28
N ILE A 155 -6.80 8.24 -1.05
CA ILE A 155 -7.03 9.26 -0.03
C ILE A 155 -5.96 9.06 1.04
N LEU A 156 -5.12 10.08 1.21
CA LEU A 156 -4.04 10.08 2.19
C LEU A 156 -4.38 10.96 3.39
N GLY A 157 -4.12 10.45 4.59
CA GLY A 157 -4.17 11.22 5.83
C GLY A 157 -2.83 11.16 6.55
N ASP A 158 -2.37 12.27 7.12
CA ASP A 158 -1.12 12.38 7.84
C ASP A 158 -1.40 12.68 9.33
N VAL A 159 -0.62 12.09 10.24
CA VAL A 159 -0.77 12.33 11.68
C VAL A 159 -0.39 13.75 12.10
N SER A 160 0.36 14.47 11.28
CA SER A 160 0.82 15.84 11.52
C SER A 160 -0.16 16.90 11.04
N PHE A 161 -1.12 16.53 10.18
CA PHE A 161 -2.07 17.46 9.55
C PHE A 161 -3.50 16.94 9.68
N SER A 162 -4.46 17.84 9.74
CA SER A 162 -5.88 17.50 9.92
C SER A 162 -6.66 17.37 8.61
N ASN A 163 -6.01 17.61 7.47
CA ASN A 163 -6.62 17.47 6.15
C ASN A 163 -6.43 16.05 5.59
N LEU A 164 -7.31 15.69 4.68
CA LEU A 164 -7.15 14.54 3.80
C LEU A 164 -6.74 15.06 2.41
N ASN A 165 -5.93 14.27 1.73
CA ASN A 165 -5.48 14.57 0.38
C ASN A 165 -6.03 13.52 -0.57
N LEU A 166 -6.76 13.95 -1.60
CA LEU A 166 -7.23 13.08 -2.66
C LEU A 166 -6.22 13.11 -3.80
N LEU A 167 -5.76 11.94 -4.21
CA LEU A 167 -4.83 11.76 -5.32
C LEU A 167 -5.52 10.94 -6.40
N ILE A 168 -5.74 11.53 -7.56
CA ILE A 168 -6.40 10.88 -8.70
C ILE A 168 -5.35 10.15 -9.55
N ASN A 169 -5.58 8.88 -9.77
CA ASN A 169 -4.83 8.05 -10.70
C ASN A 169 -5.38 8.30 -12.12
N GLY A 170 -4.55 8.57 -13.08
CA GLY A 170 -4.92 8.72 -14.49
C GLY A 170 -4.23 7.66 -15.34
N GLY A 171 -3.73 6.60 -14.70
CA GLY A 171 -3.13 5.44 -15.33
C GLY A 171 -4.16 4.34 -15.65
N ASN A 172 -4.00 3.20 -15.02
CA ASN A 172 -4.95 2.08 -15.06
C ASN A 172 -4.59 1.11 -13.91
N SER A 173 -5.40 0.04 -13.73
CA SER A 173 -5.20 -0.97 -12.68
C SER A 173 -3.83 -1.66 -12.69
N ASP A 174 -3.18 -1.78 -13.85
CA ASP A 174 -1.86 -2.42 -14.00
C ASP A 174 -0.68 -1.45 -13.84
N SER A 175 -0.92 -0.15 -14.01
CA SER A 175 0.14 0.87 -13.98
C SER A 175 -0.42 2.22 -13.53
N ALA A 176 -0.26 2.52 -12.28
CA ALA A 176 -0.75 3.74 -11.69
C ALA A 176 0.11 4.96 -12.02
N HIS A 177 -0.53 6.10 -12.24
CA HIS A 177 0.10 7.39 -12.44
C HIS A 177 -0.76 8.50 -11.84
N ILE A 178 -0.40 8.98 -10.67
CA ILE A 178 -1.12 10.08 -10.02
C ILE A 178 -0.92 11.38 -10.83
N ILE A 179 -2.03 11.96 -11.24
CA ILE A 179 -2.04 13.16 -12.11
C ILE A 179 -2.63 14.38 -11.43
N ILE A 180 -3.42 14.22 -10.39
CA ILE A 180 -4.05 15.30 -9.63
C ILE A 180 -3.86 15.05 -8.14
N VAL A 181 -3.58 16.10 -7.38
CA VAL A 181 -3.61 16.12 -5.92
C VAL A 181 -4.53 17.23 -5.47
N ASP A 182 -5.59 16.90 -4.73
CA ASP A 182 -6.50 17.84 -4.08
C ASP A 182 -6.31 17.73 -2.56
N SER A 183 -5.94 18.83 -1.93
CA SER A 183 -5.60 18.94 -0.51
C SER A 183 -6.50 19.95 0.24
N THR A 184 -7.71 20.19 -0.24
CA THR A 184 -8.66 21.16 0.36
C THR A 184 -9.44 20.61 1.54
#